data_7c8ed809eb89647c24eb1d6ca810d9b2
#
_entry.id   7c8ed809eb89647c24eb1d6ca810d9b2
#
_cell.length_a   1.000
_cell.length_b   1.000
_cell.length_c   1.000
_cell.angle_alpha   90.00
_cell.angle_beta   90.00
_cell.angle_gamma   90.00
#
_symmetry.space_group_name_H-M   'P 1'
#
loop_
_entity.id
_entity.type
_entity.pdbx_description
1 polymer ?
#
loop_
_entity_poly.entity_id
_entity_poly.type
_entity_poly.pdbx_seq_one_letter_code
_entity_poly.pdbx_strand_id
1 'polypeptide(L)'
;MEIDLGLLATIFVINVSYVTLMTIRMMLTMKGYRLAAPLVAMMETTIYIVGLGLVLDRLDNFWNILVYALGYGAGILAGIKIEEYLALGYIMVTAIIPSIENDVPSSLRELGYGVTTSYALGKEGDRMVLEILTPRKTERKLYQQIEELAPKAFVISYEPKYISGGFWTKRVKNRRKEIKLEQKQQKEDEKN
;
A
#
# COMPACT_ATOMS: atom_id res chain seq x y z
N MET A 1 -15.94 -17.04 39.71
CA MET A 1 -15.61 -15.89 38.84
C MET A 1 -16.19 -16.21 37.46
N GLU A 2 -17.40 -15.72 37.19
CA GLU A 2 -18.04 -15.98 35.89
C GLU A 2 -17.34 -15.15 34.81
N ILE A 3 -16.87 -15.83 33.80
CA ILE A 3 -16.26 -15.17 32.62
C ILE A 3 -17.40 -14.77 31.71
N ASP A 4 -17.72 -13.49 31.66
CA ASP A 4 -18.69 -12.95 30.71
C ASP A 4 -18.10 -12.86 29.33
N LEU A 5 -18.37 -13.86 28.50
CA LEU A 5 -17.86 -13.99 27.14
C LEU A 5 -18.34 -12.84 26.24
N GLY A 6 -19.54 -12.32 26.48
CA GLY A 6 -20.09 -11.18 25.74
C GLY A 6 -19.31 -9.89 26.01
N LEU A 7 -18.97 -9.66 27.28
CA LEU A 7 -18.14 -8.53 27.67
C LEU A 7 -16.73 -8.62 27.06
N LEU A 8 -16.11 -9.80 27.13
CA LEU A 8 -14.78 -10.02 26.53
C LEU A 8 -14.77 -9.76 25.02
N ALA A 9 -15.79 -10.27 24.31
CA ALA A 9 -15.92 -10.01 22.87
C ALA A 9 -16.11 -8.53 22.57
N THR A 10 -16.91 -7.82 23.38
CA THR A 10 -17.11 -6.37 23.22
C THR A 10 -15.82 -5.58 23.42
N ILE A 11 -15.07 -5.88 24.49
CA ILE A 11 -13.77 -5.29 24.76
C ILE A 11 -12.81 -5.51 23.58
N PHE A 12 -12.74 -6.75 23.08
CA PHE A 12 -11.88 -7.11 21.95
C PHE A 12 -12.23 -6.33 20.69
N VAL A 13 -13.51 -6.32 20.29
CA VAL A 13 -13.96 -5.65 19.05
C VAL A 13 -13.74 -4.15 19.11
N ILE A 14 -14.08 -3.50 20.21
CA ILE A 14 -13.88 -2.06 20.39
C ILE A 14 -12.38 -1.74 20.30
N ASN A 15 -11.54 -2.53 20.97
CA ASN A 15 -10.10 -2.29 20.98
C ASN A 15 -9.48 -2.50 19.59
N VAL A 16 -9.83 -3.58 18.89
CA VAL A 16 -9.41 -3.81 17.51
C VAL A 16 -9.81 -2.63 16.62
N SER A 17 -11.07 -2.18 16.74
CA SER A 17 -11.58 -1.07 15.91
C SER A 17 -10.82 0.24 16.16
N TYR A 18 -10.65 0.61 17.41
CA TYR A 18 -9.94 1.84 17.78
C TYR A 18 -8.47 1.80 17.33
N VAL A 19 -7.75 0.70 17.57
CA VAL A 19 -6.32 0.56 17.22
C VAL A 19 -6.13 0.52 15.72
N THR A 20 -7.05 -0.10 14.99
CA THR A 20 -7.05 -0.08 13.53
C THR A 20 -7.16 1.36 12.99
N LEU A 21 -8.09 2.15 13.53
CA LEU A 21 -8.24 3.56 13.13
C LEU A 21 -7.02 4.39 13.51
N MET A 22 -6.42 4.15 14.69
CA MET A 22 -5.18 4.79 15.12
C MET A 22 -4.04 4.52 14.13
N THR A 23 -3.88 3.29 13.69
CA THR A 23 -2.86 2.89 12.70
C THR A 23 -3.08 3.57 11.37
N ILE A 24 -4.33 3.60 10.87
CA ILE A 24 -4.70 4.28 9.62
C ILE A 24 -4.45 5.79 9.73
N ARG A 25 -4.84 6.43 10.84
CA ARG A 25 -4.60 7.85 11.07
C ARG A 25 -3.11 8.19 11.05
N MET A 26 -2.30 7.37 11.71
CA MET A 26 -0.84 7.56 11.72
C MET A 26 -0.28 7.53 10.30
N MET A 27 -0.69 6.55 9.49
CA MET A 27 -0.32 6.46 8.08
C MET A 27 -0.76 7.70 7.28
N LEU A 28 -2.01 8.13 7.44
CA LEU A 28 -2.55 9.30 6.73
C LEU A 28 -1.79 10.58 7.12
N THR A 29 -1.42 10.70 8.39
CA THR A 29 -0.62 11.83 8.89
C THR A 29 0.77 11.84 8.26
N MET A 30 1.46 10.70 8.22
CA MET A 30 2.78 10.58 7.61
C MET A 30 2.75 10.84 6.10
N LYS A 31 1.68 10.45 5.43
CA LYS A 31 1.47 10.70 3.99
C LYS A 31 0.92 12.11 3.68
N GLY A 32 0.69 12.94 4.69
CA GLY A 32 0.29 14.34 4.53
C GLY A 32 -1.16 14.56 4.10
N TYR A 33 -2.07 13.62 4.39
CA TYR A 33 -3.50 13.77 4.10
C TYR A 33 -4.18 14.68 5.12
N ARG A 34 -4.08 16.00 4.92
CA ARG A 34 -4.47 17.07 5.86
C ARG A 34 -5.94 17.05 6.29
N LEU A 35 -6.85 16.56 5.47
CA LEU A 35 -8.28 16.49 5.80
C LEU A 35 -8.71 15.12 6.29
N ALA A 36 -8.17 14.06 5.72
CA ALA A 36 -8.56 12.70 6.10
C ALA A 36 -8.03 12.31 7.49
N ALA A 37 -6.80 12.70 7.84
CA ALA A 37 -6.22 12.37 9.13
C ALA A 37 -7.02 12.93 10.33
N PRO A 38 -7.43 14.21 10.37
CA PRO A 38 -8.29 14.72 11.44
C PRO A 38 -9.67 14.05 11.52
N LEU A 39 -10.30 13.73 10.39
CA LEU A 39 -11.58 13.04 10.39
C LEU A 39 -11.48 11.65 11.02
N VAL A 40 -10.44 10.89 10.65
CA VAL A 40 -10.18 9.58 11.27
C VAL A 40 -9.85 9.73 12.76
N ALA A 41 -9.11 10.77 13.16
CA ALA A 41 -8.80 11.06 14.56
C ALA A 41 -10.06 11.30 15.41
N MET A 42 -11.04 12.01 14.87
CA MET A 42 -12.33 12.23 15.56
C MET A 42 -13.08 10.92 15.80
N MET A 43 -13.15 10.06 14.78
CA MET A 43 -13.77 8.74 14.90
C MET A 43 -13.02 7.85 15.91
N GLU A 44 -11.69 7.79 15.79
CA GLU A 44 -10.82 7.05 16.70
C GLU A 44 -11.04 7.47 18.16
N THR A 45 -10.99 8.77 18.43
CA THR A 45 -11.15 9.32 19.80
C THR A 45 -12.53 9.00 20.37
N THR A 46 -13.59 9.06 19.57
CA THR A 46 -14.94 8.72 20.00
C THR A 46 -15.02 7.26 20.43
N ILE A 47 -14.51 6.34 19.60
CA ILE A 47 -14.50 4.90 19.91
C ILE A 47 -13.62 4.61 21.14
N TYR A 48 -12.47 5.30 21.25
CA TYR A 48 -11.56 5.16 22.38
C TYR A 48 -12.24 5.54 23.71
N ILE A 49 -12.91 6.70 23.76
CA ILE A 49 -13.58 7.17 24.99
C ILE A 49 -14.69 6.21 25.42
N VAL A 50 -15.51 5.75 24.48
CA VAL A 50 -16.58 4.76 24.75
C VAL A 50 -15.96 3.45 25.24
N GLY A 51 -14.91 2.96 24.57
CA GLY A 51 -14.22 1.73 24.94
C GLY A 51 -13.56 1.81 26.31
N LEU A 52 -12.87 2.92 26.59
CA LEU A 52 -12.23 3.15 27.87
C LEU A 52 -13.26 3.15 29.02
N GLY A 53 -14.40 3.80 28.84
CA GLY A 53 -15.48 3.81 29.84
C GLY A 53 -16.00 2.40 30.16
N LEU A 54 -16.12 1.54 29.14
CA LEU A 54 -16.57 0.15 29.35
C LEU A 54 -15.52 -0.74 30.05
N VAL A 55 -14.24 -0.45 29.86
CA VAL A 55 -13.13 -1.26 30.37
C VAL A 55 -12.74 -0.85 31.78
N LEU A 56 -12.73 0.46 32.12
CA LEU A 56 -12.26 0.98 33.40
C LEU A 56 -13.00 0.39 34.59
N ASP A 57 -14.32 0.21 34.48
CA ASP A 57 -15.16 -0.37 35.54
C ASP A 57 -14.93 -1.88 35.73
N ARG A 58 -14.12 -2.53 34.91
CA ARG A 58 -13.94 -3.98 34.84
C ARG A 58 -12.47 -4.43 34.83
N LEU A 59 -11.52 -3.56 35.17
CA LEU A 59 -10.08 -3.87 35.19
C LEU A 59 -9.64 -4.87 36.26
N ASP A 60 -10.51 -5.18 37.23
CA ASP A 60 -10.20 -6.11 38.32
C ASP A 60 -10.03 -7.56 37.86
N ASN A 61 -10.39 -7.87 36.60
CA ASN A 61 -10.29 -9.21 36.05
C ASN A 61 -9.11 -9.32 35.07
N PHE A 62 -8.15 -10.18 35.40
CA PHE A 62 -6.98 -10.47 34.55
C PHE A 62 -7.35 -10.82 33.11
N TRP A 63 -8.46 -11.54 32.89
CA TRP A 63 -8.92 -11.91 31.55
C TRP A 63 -9.31 -10.71 30.69
N ASN A 64 -9.88 -9.68 31.29
CA ASN A 64 -10.24 -8.46 30.58
C ASN A 64 -8.99 -7.72 30.08
N ILE A 65 -7.94 -7.68 30.91
CA ILE A 65 -6.65 -7.09 30.54
C ILE A 65 -5.99 -7.88 29.42
N LEU A 66 -6.00 -9.21 29.50
CA LEU A 66 -5.42 -10.07 28.48
C LEU A 66 -6.12 -9.91 27.12
N VAL A 67 -7.46 -9.93 27.12
CA VAL A 67 -8.26 -9.76 25.90
C VAL A 67 -8.08 -8.36 25.31
N TYR A 68 -7.95 -7.33 26.16
CA TYR A 68 -7.63 -5.98 25.73
C TYR A 68 -6.27 -5.93 25.00
N ALA A 69 -5.23 -6.54 25.58
CA ALA A 69 -3.89 -6.60 24.98
C ALA A 69 -3.88 -7.38 23.64
N LEU A 70 -4.62 -8.50 23.57
CA LEU A 70 -4.76 -9.27 22.33
C LEU A 70 -5.51 -8.47 21.26
N GLY A 71 -6.56 -7.77 21.64
CA GLY A 71 -7.30 -6.86 20.75
C GLY A 71 -6.41 -5.74 20.20
N TYR A 72 -5.54 -5.19 21.02
CA TYR A 72 -4.56 -4.17 20.61
C TYR A 72 -3.64 -4.70 19.52
N GLY A 73 -3.02 -5.86 19.74
CA GLY A 73 -2.15 -6.50 18.73
C GLY A 73 -2.89 -6.84 17.44
N ALA A 74 -4.11 -7.41 17.54
CA ALA A 74 -4.95 -7.70 16.39
C ALA A 74 -5.34 -6.43 15.61
N GLY A 75 -5.60 -5.33 16.31
CA GLY A 75 -5.91 -4.03 15.71
C GLY A 75 -4.75 -3.46 14.88
N ILE A 76 -3.53 -3.59 15.37
CA ILE A 76 -2.32 -3.21 14.60
C ILE A 76 -2.23 -4.04 13.31
N LEU A 77 -2.37 -5.36 13.41
CA LEU A 77 -2.31 -6.25 12.25
C LEU A 77 -3.41 -5.93 11.22
N ALA A 78 -4.63 -5.66 11.69
CA ALA A 78 -5.73 -5.23 10.83
C ALA A 78 -5.41 -3.88 10.15
N GLY A 79 -4.88 -2.92 10.90
CA GLY A 79 -4.48 -1.61 10.37
C GLY A 79 -3.40 -1.71 9.29
N ILE A 80 -2.38 -2.55 9.49
CA ILE A 80 -1.33 -2.82 8.50
C ILE A 80 -1.92 -3.43 7.22
N LYS A 81 -2.80 -4.43 7.34
CA LYS A 81 -3.46 -5.05 6.17
C LYS A 81 -4.31 -4.06 5.39
N ILE A 82 -5.03 -3.20 6.09
CA ILE A 82 -5.82 -2.14 5.45
C ILE A 82 -4.89 -1.14 4.74
N GLU A 83 -3.79 -0.76 5.36
CA GLU A 83 -2.77 0.11 4.74
C GLU A 83 -2.22 -0.52 3.45
N GLU A 84 -1.82 -1.78 3.49
CA GLU A 84 -1.34 -2.52 2.31
C GLU A 84 -2.41 -2.60 1.20
N TYR A 85 -3.68 -2.79 1.57
CA TYR A 85 -4.79 -2.82 0.61
C TYR A 85 -5.06 -1.44 0.00
N LEU A 86 -5.04 -0.40 0.80
CA LEU A 86 -5.20 0.98 0.33
C LEU A 86 -4.03 1.39 -0.55
N ALA A 87 -2.81 0.95 -0.23
CA ALA A 87 -1.56 1.18 -0.96
C ALA A 87 -1.49 2.61 -1.53
N LEU A 88 -1.69 3.60 -0.65
CA LEU A 88 -1.78 5.00 -1.04
C LEU A 88 -0.42 5.55 -1.45
N GLY A 89 -0.42 6.40 -2.48
CA GLY A 89 0.77 7.10 -2.96
C GLY A 89 1.41 6.45 -4.19
N TYR A 90 2.64 6.91 -4.45
CA TYR A 90 3.47 6.47 -5.56
C TYR A 90 4.79 5.94 -5.04
N ILE A 91 5.40 5.06 -5.80
CA ILE A 91 6.74 4.57 -5.57
C ILE A 91 7.60 4.81 -6.81
N MET A 92 8.87 5.01 -6.58
CA MET A 92 9.91 4.97 -7.59
C MET A 92 10.53 3.58 -7.55
N VAL A 93 10.47 2.88 -8.65
CA VAL A 93 11.11 1.57 -8.85
C VAL A 93 12.32 1.78 -9.73
N THR A 94 13.49 1.41 -9.22
CA THR A 94 14.74 1.43 -9.96
C THR A 94 15.16 0.00 -10.24
N ALA A 95 15.22 -0.37 -11.52
CA ALA A 95 15.69 -1.67 -11.96
C ALA A 95 17.05 -1.51 -12.66
N ILE A 96 18.05 -2.23 -12.18
CA ILE A 96 19.40 -2.24 -12.73
C ILE A 96 19.61 -3.57 -13.45
N ILE A 97 19.71 -3.53 -14.77
CA ILE A 97 19.81 -4.71 -15.62
C ILE A 97 21.12 -4.71 -16.42
N PRO A 98 21.64 -5.86 -16.80
CA PRO A 98 22.74 -5.93 -17.77
C PRO A 98 22.34 -5.26 -19.09
N SER A 99 23.24 -4.52 -19.71
CA SER A 99 22.98 -3.75 -20.95
C SER A 99 22.54 -4.61 -22.16
N ILE A 100 22.71 -5.90 -22.08
CA ILE A 100 22.38 -6.87 -23.12
C ILE A 100 20.85 -7.03 -23.31
N GLU A 101 20.03 -6.66 -22.32
CA GLU A 101 18.56 -6.81 -22.38
C GLU A 101 17.89 -5.51 -22.86
N ASN A 102 18.13 -5.15 -24.12
CA ASN A 102 17.75 -3.86 -24.68
C ASN A 102 16.22 -3.65 -24.85
N ASP A 103 15.44 -4.72 -24.90
CA ASP A 103 13.99 -4.63 -25.15
C ASP A 103 13.15 -4.35 -23.90
N VAL A 104 13.72 -4.47 -22.71
CA VAL A 104 12.98 -4.28 -21.44
C VAL A 104 12.31 -2.91 -21.31
N PRO A 105 12.98 -1.77 -21.64
CA PRO A 105 12.35 -0.46 -21.56
C PRO A 105 11.15 -0.31 -22.49
N SER A 106 11.25 -0.85 -23.72
CA SER A 106 10.18 -0.77 -24.72
C SER A 106 8.98 -1.59 -24.29
N SER A 107 9.20 -2.84 -23.87
CA SER A 107 8.16 -3.72 -23.35
C SER A 107 7.41 -3.11 -22.15
N LEU A 108 8.13 -2.50 -21.21
CA LEU A 108 7.50 -1.84 -20.07
C LEU A 108 6.70 -0.59 -20.49
N ARG A 109 7.16 0.15 -21.52
CA ARG A 109 6.42 1.29 -22.07
C ARG A 109 5.15 0.85 -22.78
N GLU A 110 5.16 -0.26 -23.50
CA GLU A 110 3.98 -0.87 -24.11
C GLU A 110 2.95 -1.30 -23.08
N LEU A 111 3.39 -1.82 -21.92
CA LEU A 111 2.53 -2.11 -20.77
C LEU A 111 1.99 -0.85 -20.07
N GLY A 112 2.32 0.35 -20.58
CA GLY A 112 1.80 1.62 -20.09
C GLY A 112 2.58 2.20 -18.91
N TYR A 113 3.79 1.72 -18.63
CA TYR A 113 4.67 2.35 -17.65
C TYR A 113 5.45 3.50 -18.27
N GLY A 114 5.73 4.45 -17.44
CA GLY A 114 6.66 5.50 -17.76
C GLY A 114 8.08 5.09 -17.35
N VAL A 115 8.95 4.88 -18.30
CA VAL A 115 10.30 4.39 -18.06
C VAL A 115 11.31 5.42 -18.50
N THR A 116 12.12 5.91 -17.57
CA THR A 116 13.34 6.67 -17.85
C THR A 116 14.50 5.67 -17.87
N THR A 117 15.35 5.77 -18.85
CA THR A 117 16.51 4.89 -19.03
C THR A 117 17.78 5.70 -18.92
N SER A 118 18.72 5.21 -18.13
CA SER A 118 20.09 5.73 -18.07
C SER A 118 21.08 4.56 -18.10
N TYR A 119 22.34 4.86 -18.37
CA TYR A 119 23.41 3.86 -18.40
C TYR A 119 24.39 4.14 -17.29
N ALA A 120 24.83 3.09 -16.62
CA ALA A 120 25.80 3.15 -15.54
C ALA A 120 26.88 2.10 -15.73
N LEU A 121 28.08 2.37 -15.24
CA LEU A 121 29.20 1.43 -15.26
C LEU A 121 29.21 0.63 -13.95
N GLY A 122 29.06 -0.68 -14.06
CA GLY A 122 29.18 -1.64 -12.95
C GLY A 122 30.53 -2.35 -12.96
N LYS A 123 30.80 -3.15 -11.92
CA LYS A 123 32.05 -3.94 -11.83
C LYS A 123 32.23 -4.92 -13.00
N GLU A 124 31.12 -5.45 -13.51
CA GLU A 124 31.12 -6.46 -14.59
C GLU A 124 30.76 -5.85 -15.97
N GLY A 125 30.86 -4.52 -16.13
CA GLY A 125 30.57 -3.81 -17.37
C GLY A 125 29.37 -2.89 -17.27
N ASP A 126 28.84 -2.51 -18.43
CA ASP A 126 27.73 -1.56 -18.55
C ASP A 126 26.44 -2.12 -17.99
N ARG A 127 25.70 -1.24 -17.35
CA ARG A 127 24.39 -1.52 -16.75
C ARG A 127 23.37 -0.54 -17.30
N MET A 128 22.18 -1.04 -17.57
CA MET A 128 21.02 -0.19 -17.86
C MET A 128 20.24 0.03 -16.57
N VAL A 129 19.96 1.27 -16.25
CA VAL A 129 19.17 1.67 -15.08
C VAL A 129 17.84 2.20 -15.57
N LEU A 130 16.77 1.55 -15.12
CA LEU A 130 15.39 1.94 -15.41
C LEU A 130 14.79 2.59 -14.18
N GLU A 131 14.26 3.80 -14.33
CA GLU A 131 13.51 4.49 -13.30
C GLU A 131 12.04 4.59 -13.69
N ILE A 132 11.18 4.03 -12.84
CA ILE A 132 9.76 3.85 -13.12
C ILE A 132 8.94 4.38 -11.95
N LEU A 133 8.29 5.53 -12.14
CA LEU A 133 7.34 6.05 -11.18
C LEU A 133 5.97 5.37 -11.40
N THR A 134 5.44 4.71 -10.37
CA THR A 134 4.18 3.99 -10.46
C THR A 134 3.33 4.14 -9.20
N PRO A 135 1.98 4.04 -9.27
CA PRO A 135 1.17 3.93 -8.08
C PRO A 135 1.55 2.69 -7.27
N ARG A 136 1.63 2.81 -5.96
CA ARG A 136 1.98 1.71 -5.04
C ARG A 136 1.12 0.45 -5.26
N LYS A 137 -0.15 0.62 -5.62
CA LYS A 137 -1.05 -0.51 -5.98
C LYS A 137 -0.55 -1.40 -7.11
N THR A 138 0.31 -0.89 -7.97
CA THR A 138 0.83 -1.61 -9.15
C THR A 138 2.25 -2.13 -8.96
N GLU A 139 2.83 -1.92 -7.78
CA GLU A 139 4.20 -2.32 -7.44
C GLU A 139 4.45 -3.80 -7.68
N ARG A 140 3.67 -4.67 -7.05
CA ARG A 140 3.83 -6.14 -7.17
C ARG A 140 3.73 -6.61 -8.62
N LYS A 141 2.80 -6.03 -9.38
CA LYS A 141 2.64 -6.35 -10.80
C LYS A 141 3.86 -5.91 -11.61
N LEU A 142 4.40 -4.72 -11.31
CA LEU A 142 5.59 -4.22 -11.97
C LEU A 142 6.81 -5.11 -11.68
N TYR A 143 6.98 -5.56 -10.44
CA TYR A 143 8.06 -6.47 -10.09
C TYR A 143 8.00 -7.78 -10.86
N GLN A 144 6.84 -8.42 -10.92
CA GLN A 144 6.65 -9.64 -11.71
C GLN A 144 7.00 -9.43 -13.18
N GLN A 145 6.57 -8.32 -13.78
CA GLN A 145 6.87 -8.00 -15.16
C GLN A 145 8.36 -7.73 -15.40
N ILE A 146 9.05 -7.07 -14.46
CA ILE A 146 10.50 -6.88 -14.56
C ILE A 146 11.22 -8.23 -14.40
N GLU A 147 10.80 -9.07 -13.47
CA GLU A 147 11.39 -10.40 -13.26
C GLU A 147 11.21 -11.31 -14.48
N GLU A 148 10.04 -11.27 -15.14
CA GLU A 148 9.78 -12.00 -16.38
C GLU A 148 10.65 -11.50 -17.54
N LEU A 149 10.82 -10.18 -17.68
CA LEU A 149 11.57 -9.56 -18.78
C LEU A 149 13.09 -9.57 -18.54
N ALA A 150 13.51 -9.51 -17.29
CA ALA A 150 14.92 -9.41 -16.88
C ALA A 150 15.16 -10.17 -15.57
N PRO A 151 15.26 -11.51 -15.57
CA PRO A 151 15.42 -12.33 -14.35
C PRO A 151 16.68 -12.01 -13.53
N LYS A 152 17.68 -11.36 -14.14
CA LYS A 152 18.93 -10.96 -13.49
C LYS A 152 18.91 -9.48 -13.04
N ALA A 153 17.78 -8.82 -13.13
CA ALA A 153 17.66 -7.43 -12.71
C ALA A 153 17.79 -7.31 -11.19
N PHE A 154 18.54 -6.32 -10.75
CA PHE A 154 18.50 -5.88 -9.36
C PHE A 154 17.46 -4.77 -9.23
N VAL A 155 16.42 -5.00 -8.43
CA VAL A 155 15.28 -4.09 -8.33
C VAL A 155 15.19 -3.56 -6.90
N ILE A 156 15.14 -2.24 -6.77
CA ILE A 156 14.88 -1.53 -5.51
C ILE A 156 13.71 -0.59 -5.69
N SER A 157 12.97 -0.33 -4.62
CA SER A 157 11.94 0.70 -4.62
C SER A 157 12.01 1.57 -3.38
N TYR A 158 11.53 2.80 -3.55
CA TYR A 158 11.42 3.76 -2.47
C TYR A 158 10.24 4.71 -2.70
N GLU A 159 9.64 5.19 -1.60
CA GLU A 159 8.58 6.18 -1.67
C GLU A 159 9.18 7.58 -1.83
N PRO A 160 8.90 8.32 -2.92
CA PRO A 160 9.36 9.70 -3.06
C PRO A 160 8.58 10.59 -2.07
N LYS A 161 9.31 11.38 -1.31
CA LYS A 161 8.71 12.30 -0.34
C LYS A 161 7.88 13.40 -1.00
N TYR A 162 8.27 13.80 -2.21
CA TYR A 162 7.63 14.88 -2.95
C TYR A 162 7.71 14.60 -4.45
N ILE A 163 6.61 14.86 -5.15
CA ILE A 163 6.52 14.75 -6.61
C ILE A 163 5.94 16.05 -7.12
N SER A 164 6.70 16.81 -7.90
CA SER A 164 6.25 18.03 -8.53
C SER A 164 6.56 18.03 -10.02
N GLY A 165 5.57 18.43 -10.81
CA GLY A 165 5.71 18.50 -12.25
C GLY A 165 5.69 17.12 -12.93
N GLY A 166 6.07 17.13 -14.20
CA GLY A 166 6.20 15.91 -14.98
C GLY A 166 4.99 15.57 -15.84
N PHE A 167 5.31 15.13 -17.02
CA PHE A 167 4.42 14.68 -18.08
C PHE A 167 3.63 13.39 -17.71
N TRP A 168 4.03 12.73 -16.63
CA TRP A 168 3.76 11.37 -16.28
C TRP A 168 2.37 11.09 -15.70
N THR A 169 1.89 11.95 -14.80
CA THR A 169 0.72 11.61 -13.99
C THR A 169 -0.60 11.68 -14.75
N LYS A 170 -0.74 12.59 -15.71
CA LYS A 170 -1.98 12.73 -16.49
C LYS A 170 -2.04 11.76 -17.67
N ARG A 171 -0.94 11.61 -18.42
CA ARG A 171 -0.92 10.80 -19.64
C ARG A 171 -0.91 9.30 -19.37
N VAL A 172 -0.15 8.83 -18.38
CA VAL A 172 -0.15 7.42 -17.94
C VAL A 172 -1.51 7.00 -17.39
N LYS A 173 -2.17 7.90 -16.65
CA LYS A 173 -3.53 7.63 -16.13
C LYS A 173 -4.57 7.53 -17.24
N ASN A 174 -4.45 8.35 -18.28
CA ASN A 174 -5.37 8.32 -19.43
C ASN A 174 -5.10 7.09 -20.32
N ARG A 175 -3.86 6.80 -20.66
CA ARG A 175 -3.49 5.62 -21.47
C ARG A 175 -3.86 4.30 -20.78
N ARG A 176 -3.72 4.21 -19.45
CA ARG A 176 -4.21 3.03 -18.70
C ARG A 176 -5.73 2.89 -18.70
N LYS A 177 -6.47 4.00 -18.78
CA LYS A 177 -7.93 3.93 -18.94
C LYS A 177 -8.31 3.45 -20.34
N GLU A 178 -7.62 3.92 -21.36
CA GLU A 178 -7.82 3.50 -22.75
C GLU A 178 -7.53 2.00 -22.92
N ILE A 179 -6.38 1.52 -22.45
CA ILE A 179 -6.03 0.08 -22.51
C ILE A 179 -7.04 -0.79 -21.75
N LYS A 180 -7.54 -0.33 -20.59
CA LYS A 180 -8.58 -1.08 -19.87
C LYS A 180 -9.92 -1.11 -20.59
N LEU A 181 -10.27 -0.06 -21.30
CA LEU A 181 -11.50 0.01 -22.10
C LEU A 181 -11.39 -0.91 -23.32
N GLU A 182 -10.26 -0.90 -24.01
CA GLU A 182 -9.97 -1.79 -25.13
C GLU A 182 -10.02 -3.27 -24.72
N GLN A 183 -9.38 -3.63 -23.60
CA GLN A 183 -9.42 -4.99 -23.06
C GLN A 183 -10.82 -5.43 -22.62
N LYS A 184 -11.67 -4.48 -22.20
CA LYS A 184 -13.04 -4.77 -21.81
C LYS A 184 -13.92 -4.99 -23.06
N GLN A 185 -13.73 -4.20 -24.10
CA GLN A 185 -14.41 -4.36 -25.37
C GLN A 185 -14.04 -5.67 -26.05
N GLN A 186 -12.75 -6.02 -26.11
CA GLN A 186 -12.31 -7.32 -26.65
C GLN A 186 -12.95 -8.52 -25.94
N LYS A 187 -13.07 -8.46 -24.61
CA LYS A 187 -13.73 -9.53 -23.83
C LYS A 187 -15.25 -9.58 -24.00
N GLU A 188 -15.88 -8.50 -24.38
CA GLU A 188 -17.31 -8.45 -24.70
C GLU A 188 -17.56 -8.98 -26.11
N ASP A 189 -16.67 -8.68 -27.06
CA ASP A 189 -16.72 -9.17 -28.42
C ASP A 189 -16.42 -10.70 -28.56
N GLU A 190 -15.56 -11.24 -27.68
CA GLU A 190 -15.29 -12.69 -27.58
C GLU A 190 -16.44 -13.50 -26.95
N LYS A 191 -17.41 -12.84 -26.31
CA LYS A 191 -18.55 -13.50 -25.66
C LYS A 191 -19.84 -13.49 -26.47
N ASN A 192 -19.89 -12.78 -27.60
CA ASN A 192 -20.99 -12.74 -28.56
C ASN A 192 -20.64 -13.55 -29.81
#